data_6a3edf1cfc90e1d4d5c19a8bb10ebc75
#
_entry.id   6a3edf1cfc90e1d4d5c19a8bb10ebc75
#
_cell.length_a   1.000
_cell.length_b   1.000
_cell.length_c   1.000
_cell.angle_alpha   90.00
_cell.angle_beta   90.00
_cell.angle_gamma   90.00
#
_symmetry.space_group_name_H-M   'P 1'
#
loop_
_entity.id
_entity.type
_entity.pdbx_description
1 polymer ?
#
loop_
_entity_poly.entity_id
_entity_poly.type
_entity_poly.pdbx_seq_one_letter_code
_entity_poly.pdbx_strand_id
1 'polypeptide(L)'
;MSVLDSPVDWVNEHIRKYVESNGAEGHEWRPGVFTLLLTTTGRKSGKPRRTALIYQPYGDAYVVVASYGGAPEHPAWYRNLAARNEAEVQVGPDVFTAKARTATGDERAKLWELMNEVWPDYEGYAKKTDREIPVVVLERVQA
;
A
#
# COMPACT_ATOMS: atom_id res chain seq x y z
N MET A 1 10.20 19.70 -4.58
CA MET A 1 10.70 18.82 -3.51
C MET A 1 10.70 17.38 -4.01
N SER A 2 11.80 16.69 -3.86
CA SER A 2 11.87 15.31 -4.32
C SER A 2 11.13 14.36 -3.38
N VAL A 3 10.52 13.34 -3.95
CA VAL A 3 9.88 12.27 -3.19
C VAL A 3 10.97 11.36 -2.63
N LEU A 4 10.84 11.02 -1.33
CA LEU A 4 11.75 10.09 -0.68
C LEU A 4 11.21 8.67 -0.82
N ASP A 5 12.00 7.80 -1.44
CA ASP A 5 11.64 6.40 -1.62
C ASP A 5 12.02 5.58 -0.37
N SER A 6 11.80 4.27 -0.44
CA SER A 6 12.09 3.36 0.66
C SER A 6 13.60 3.31 0.95
N PRO A 7 14.01 3.12 2.23
CA PRO A 7 15.42 2.87 2.53
C PRO A 7 15.90 1.47 2.11
N VAL A 8 15.00 0.60 1.65
CA VAL A 8 15.35 -0.76 1.23
C VAL A 8 15.69 -0.77 -0.26
N ASP A 9 16.92 -1.17 -0.60
CA ASP A 9 17.46 -1.05 -1.97
C ASP A 9 16.61 -1.73 -3.04
N TRP A 10 16.17 -2.96 -2.80
CA TRP A 10 15.39 -3.68 -3.82
C TRP A 10 14.00 -3.04 -4.03
N VAL A 11 13.44 -2.43 -3.00
CA VAL A 11 12.16 -1.71 -3.10
C VAL A 11 12.38 -0.44 -3.92
N ASN A 12 13.47 0.28 -3.71
CA ASN A 12 13.79 1.48 -4.48
C ASN A 12 14.00 1.15 -5.96
N GLU A 13 14.66 0.05 -6.28
CA GLU A 13 14.83 -0.40 -7.65
C GLU A 13 13.49 -0.72 -8.31
N HIS A 14 12.61 -1.40 -7.58
CA HIS A 14 11.25 -1.70 -8.05
C HIS A 14 10.47 -0.42 -8.33
N ILE A 15 10.53 0.54 -7.41
CA ILE A 15 9.85 1.85 -7.57
C ILE A 15 10.39 2.57 -8.79
N ARG A 16 11.72 2.61 -8.96
CA ARG A 16 12.36 3.28 -10.08
C ARG A 16 11.89 2.70 -11.41
N LYS A 17 11.90 1.38 -11.56
CA LYS A 17 11.43 0.72 -12.78
C LYS A 17 9.95 0.99 -13.04
N TYR A 18 9.16 1.01 -11.98
CA TYR A 18 7.73 1.28 -12.07
C TYR A 18 7.47 2.69 -12.60
N VAL A 19 8.14 3.69 -12.02
CA VAL A 19 7.97 5.10 -12.42
C VAL A 19 8.49 5.33 -13.84
N GLU A 20 9.69 4.86 -14.15
CA GLU A 20 10.31 5.09 -15.47
C GLU A 20 9.53 4.45 -16.61
N SER A 21 8.87 3.32 -16.35
CA SER A 21 8.10 2.60 -17.36
C SER A 21 6.60 2.91 -17.34
N ASN A 22 6.14 3.83 -16.49
CA ASN A 22 4.72 4.11 -16.26
C ASN A 22 3.94 2.84 -15.89
N GLY A 23 4.56 1.97 -15.10
CA GLY A 23 3.95 0.74 -14.62
C GLY A 23 4.10 -0.47 -15.55
N ALA A 24 4.68 -0.30 -16.75
CA ALA A 24 4.91 -1.44 -17.64
C ALA A 24 5.84 -2.46 -16.99
N GLU A 25 6.84 -2.00 -16.24
CA GLU A 25 7.66 -2.85 -15.39
C GLU A 25 7.29 -2.62 -13.93
N GLY A 26 7.03 -3.67 -13.19
CA GLY A 26 6.76 -3.61 -11.76
C GLY A 26 5.30 -3.68 -11.38
N HIS A 27 4.36 -3.30 -12.25
CA HIS A 27 2.93 -3.38 -11.92
C HIS A 27 2.54 -4.83 -11.60
N GLU A 28 2.86 -5.77 -12.48
CA GLU A 28 2.77 -7.19 -12.16
C GLU A 28 4.13 -7.64 -11.63
N TRP A 29 4.25 -7.75 -10.30
CA TRP A 29 5.50 -8.09 -9.64
C TRP A 29 5.85 -9.57 -9.76
N ARG A 30 4.84 -10.42 -9.61
CA ARG A 30 4.91 -11.87 -9.82
C ARG A 30 3.62 -12.30 -10.50
N PRO A 31 3.57 -13.47 -11.15
CA PRO A 31 2.34 -13.89 -11.84
C PRO A 31 1.11 -13.78 -10.94
N GLY A 32 0.15 -12.96 -11.34
CA GLY A 32 -1.08 -12.73 -10.59
C GLY A 32 -0.96 -11.81 -9.38
N VAL A 33 0.22 -11.28 -9.07
CA VAL A 33 0.45 -10.39 -7.92
C VAL A 33 0.83 -9.00 -8.42
N PHE A 34 -0.06 -8.04 -8.23
CA PHE A 34 0.10 -6.68 -8.73
C PHE A 34 0.46 -5.72 -7.60
N THR A 35 1.27 -4.72 -7.92
CA THR A 35 1.67 -3.68 -6.96
C THR A 35 1.25 -2.31 -7.45
N LEU A 36 1.02 -1.42 -6.48
CA LEU A 36 0.83 0.00 -6.72
C LEU A 36 1.92 0.78 -5.98
N LEU A 37 2.10 2.03 -6.36
CA LEU A 37 2.96 2.95 -5.61
C LEU A 37 2.07 3.86 -4.77
N LEU A 38 2.41 3.97 -3.49
CA LEU A 38 1.71 4.81 -2.53
C LEU A 38 2.65 5.89 -2.03
N THR A 39 2.27 7.16 -2.19
CA THR A 39 3.02 8.29 -1.68
C THR A 39 2.22 8.97 -0.59
N THR A 40 2.76 8.94 0.63
CA THR A 40 2.15 9.58 1.81
C THR A 40 2.97 10.77 2.23
N THR A 41 2.37 11.65 3.05
CA THR A 41 3.10 12.77 3.66
C THR A 41 3.71 12.31 4.97
N GLY A 42 5.02 12.43 5.12
CA GLY A 42 5.73 12.07 6.35
C GLY A 42 5.17 12.88 7.53
N ARG A 43 4.68 12.18 8.56
CA ARG A 43 4.02 12.83 9.70
C ARG A 43 4.93 13.73 10.53
N LYS A 44 6.24 13.49 10.46
CA LYS A 44 7.24 14.28 11.19
C LYS A 44 7.95 15.28 10.29
N SER A 45 8.28 14.88 9.05
CA SER A 45 9.07 15.70 8.14
C SER A 45 8.24 16.59 7.23
N GLY A 46 6.96 16.23 7.00
CA GLY A 46 6.11 16.87 6.00
C GLY A 46 6.51 16.57 4.55
N LYS A 47 7.50 15.70 4.35
CA LYS A 47 8.00 15.36 3.00
C LYS A 47 7.28 14.16 2.42
N PRO A 48 7.13 14.09 1.09
CA PRO A 48 6.54 12.91 0.45
C PRO A 48 7.40 11.67 0.67
N ARG A 49 6.73 10.55 1.00
CA ARG A 49 7.35 9.24 1.20
C ARG A 49 6.63 8.23 0.33
N ARG A 50 7.37 7.54 -0.52
CA ARG A 50 6.80 6.58 -1.49
C ARG A 50 7.20 5.15 -1.18
N THR A 51 6.26 4.22 -1.32
CA THR A 51 6.51 2.78 -1.17
C THR A 51 5.71 2.00 -2.20
N ALA A 52 6.07 0.74 -2.41
CA ALA A 52 5.35 -0.18 -3.29
C ALA A 52 4.62 -1.22 -2.43
N LEU A 53 3.36 -1.49 -2.76
CA LEU A 53 2.49 -2.39 -2.00
C LEU A 53 1.71 -3.32 -2.94
N ILE A 54 1.53 -4.56 -2.51
CA ILE A 54 0.61 -5.50 -3.18
C ILE A 54 -0.82 -4.99 -2.96
N TYR A 55 -1.65 -5.05 -3.99
CA TYR A 55 -3.03 -4.60 -3.90
C TYR A 55 -4.00 -5.55 -4.59
N GLN A 56 -5.28 -5.41 -4.26
CA GLN A 56 -6.39 -5.99 -5.03
C GLN A 56 -7.41 -4.88 -5.32
N PRO A 57 -8.05 -4.89 -6.48
CA PRO A 57 -9.15 -3.96 -6.74
C PRO A 57 -10.38 -4.32 -5.91
N TYR A 58 -11.15 -3.32 -5.51
CA TYR A 58 -12.38 -3.47 -4.75
C TYR A 58 -13.36 -2.40 -5.24
N GLY A 59 -14.20 -2.77 -6.20
CA GLY A 59 -15.02 -1.80 -6.92
C GLY A 59 -14.12 -0.77 -7.60
N ASP A 60 -14.36 0.50 -7.35
CA ASP A 60 -13.53 1.60 -7.86
C ASP A 60 -12.34 1.93 -6.94
N ALA A 61 -12.21 1.21 -5.84
CA ALA A 61 -11.17 1.40 -4.85
C ALA A 61 -10.08 0.33 -4.97
N TYR A 62 -9.04 0.48 -4.17
CA TYR A 62 -7.93 -0.46 -4.08
C TYR A 62 -7.69 -0.81 -2.62
N VAL A 63 -7.31 -2.07 -2.35
CA VAL A 63 -7.08 -2.56 -1.00
C VAL A 63 -5.61 -2.93 -0.83
N VAL A 64 -5.02 -2.47 0.26
CA VAL A 64 -3.66 -2.81 0.66
C VAL A 64 -3.65 -3.25 2.12
N VAL A 65 -2.59 -3.95 2.54
CA VAL A 65 -2.48 -4.49 3.89
C VAL A 65 -1.23 -3.93 4.57
N ALA A 66 -1.41 -3.36 5.76
CA ALA A 66 -0.33 -2.77 6.54
C ALA A 66 0.35 -3.82 7.41
N SER A 67 0.85 -4.90 6.79
CA SER A 67 1.42 -6.05 7.50
C SER A 67 2.81 -5.80 8.06
N TYR A 68 3.65 -5.07 7.32
CA TYR A 68 5.05 -4.84 7.66
C TYR A 68 5.76 -6.16 8.02
N GLY A 69 5.45 -7.25 7.28
CA GLY A 69 6.02 -8.58 7.51
C GLY A 69 5.68 -9.18 8.87
N GLY A 70 4.66 -8.68 9.57
CA GLY A 70 4.29 -9.14 10.92
C GLY A 70 5.12 -8.47 12.01
N ALA A 71 5.80 -7.35 11.73
CA ALA A 71 6.52 -6.60 12.74
C ALA A 71 5.57 -6.10 13.85
N PRO A 72 6.06 -5.87 15.08
CA PRO A 72 5.20 -5.40 16.17
C PRO A 72 4.65 -4.00 15.98
N GLU A 73 5.23 -3.23 15.07
CA GLU A 73 4.79 -1.86 14.78
C GLU A 73 4.11 -1.79 13.42
N HIS A 74 3.20 -0.80 13.26
CA HIS A 74 2.64 -0.49 11.96
C HIS A 74 3.72 0.11 11.05
N PRO A 75 3.62 -0.12 9.71
CA PRO A 75 4.56 0.52 8.80
C PRO A 75 4.40 2.04 8.80
N ALA A 76 5.47 2.74 8.45
CA ALA A 76 5.50 4.20 8.46
C ALA A 76 4.39 4.80 7.58
N TRP A 77 4.13 4.21 6.41
CA TRP A 77 3.10 4.74 5.52
C TRP A 77 1.71 4.70 6.14
N TYR A 78 1.41 3.67 6.93
CA TYR A 78 0.12 3.58 7.62
C TYR A 78 0.03 4.66 8.71
N ARG A 79 1.09 4.88 9.45
CA ARG A 79 1.15 5.91 10.49
C ARG A 79 1.03 7.30 9.87
N ASN A 80 1.61 7.51 8.69
CA ASN A 80 1.45 8.76 7.94
C ASN A 80 0.00 8.97 7.53
N LEU A 81 -0.69 7.91 7.06
CA LEU A 81 -2.11 7.99 6.70
C LEU A 81 -3.01 8.24 7.90
N ALA A 82 -2.65 7.72 9.08
CA ALA A 82 -3.40 7.99 10.31
C ALA A 82 -3.32 9.47 10.68
N ALA A 83 -2.20 10.13 10.37
CA ALA A 83 -2.02 11.57 10.61
C ALA A 83 -2.68 12.42 9.51
N ARG A 84 -2.62 11.95 8.26
CA ARG A 84 -3.22 12.63 7.11
C ARG A 84 -3.68 11.57 6.11
N ASN A 85 -4.99 11.42 5.96
CA ASN A 85 -5.60 10.30 5.26
C ASN A 85 -5.67 10.46 3.73
N GLU A 86 -4.87 11.35 3.15
CA GLU A 86 -4.77 11.50 1.71
C GLU A 86 -3.39 11.04 1.24
N ALA A 87 -3.36 10.42 0.06
CA ALA A 87 -2.13 9.91 -0.55
C ALA A 87 -2.23 9.99 -2.08
N GLU A 88 -1.07 10.03 -2.73
CA GLU A 88 -1.00 9.84 -4.17
C GLU A 88 -0.80 8.35 -4.44
N VAL A 89 -1.54 7.83 -5.41
CA VAL A 89 -1.50 6.41 -5.77
C VAL A 89 -1.20 6.30 -7.26
N GLN A 90 -0.27 5.40 -7.61
CA GLN A 90 -0.02 5.06 -9.01
C GLN A 90 -0.29 3.57 -9.22
N VAL A 91 -1.23 3.28 -10.11
CA VAL A 91 -1.58 1.92 -10.51
C VAL A 91 -1.29 1.79 -12.00
N GLY A 92 -0.19 1.11 -12.36
CA GLY A 92 0.27 1.13 -13.74
C GLY A 92 0.56 2.56 -14.18
N PRO A 93 -0.02 3.02 -15.31
CA PRO A 93 0.16 4.39 -15.77
C PRO A 93 -0.78 5.41 -15.12
N ASP A 94 -1.74 4.96 -14.30
CA ASP A 94 -2.79 5.81 -13.73
C ASP A 94 -2.34 6.39 -12.38
N VAL A 95 -2.22 7.71 -12.30
CA VAL A 95 -1.82 8.44 -11.09
C VAL A 95 -3.00 9.28 -10.61
N PHE A 96 -3.36 9.14 -9.34
CA PHE A 96 -4.51 9.85 -8.77
C PHE A 96 -4.32 10.07 -7.27
N THR A 97 -5.14 10.98 -6.71
CA THR A 97 -5.21 11.18 -5.26
C THR A 97 -6.27 10.26 -4.67
N ALA A 98 -5.97 9.65 -3.54
CA ALA A 98 -6.91 8.78 -2.84
C ALA A 98 -7.06 9.19 -1.39
N LYS A 99 -8.26 8.92 -0.83
CA LYS A 99 -8.48 8.95 0.62
C LYS A 99 -8.40 7.54 1.15
N ALA A 100 -7.69 7.39 2.26
CA ALA A 100 -7.51 6.10 2.91
C ALA A 100 -8.47 5.95 4.09
N ARG A 101 -9.04 4.75 4.22
CA ARG A 101 -9.78 4.38 5.43
C ARG A 101 -9.40 2.96 5.83
N THR A 102 -9.43 2.69 7.11
CA THR A 102 -9.17 1.35 7.63
C THR A 102 -10.49 0.58 7.68
N ALA A 103 -10.52 -0.59 7.04
CA ALA A 103 -11.71 -1.45 7.06
C ALA A 103 -11.89 -2.06 8.45
N THR A 104 -13.14 -2.23 8.85
CA THR A 104 -13.48 -2.80 10.17
C THR A 104 -14.61 -3.83 10.00
N GLY A 105 -14.81 -4.66 11.02
CA GLY A 105 -15.91 -5.61 11.09
C GLY A 105 -15.94 -6.60 9.92
N ASP A 106 -17.12 -6.80 9.37
CA ASP A 106 -17.34 -7.77 8.28
C ASP A 106 -16.61 -7.39 7.00
N GLU A 107 -16.51 -6.10 6.71
CA GLU A 107 -15.77 -5.62 5.54
C GLU A 107 -14.29 -6.00 5.68
N ARG A 108 -13.70 -5.81 6.84
CA ARG A 108 -12.30 -6.18 7.07
C ARG A 108 -12.09 -7.68 6.86
N ALA A 109 -12.97 -8.51 7.41
CA ALA A 109 -12.85 -9.96 7.26
C ALA A 109 -12.90 -10.38 5.79
N LYS A 110 -13.82 -9.80 5.03
CA LYS A 110 -13.97 -10.07 3.59
C LYS A 110 -12.73 -9.64 2.80
N LEU A 111 -12.21 -8.45 3.10
CA LEU A 111 -11.04 -7.91 2.40
C LEU A 111 -9.76 -8.63 2.81
N TRP A 112 -9.68 -9.10 4.05
CA TRP A 112 -8.57 -9.93 4.50
C TRP A 112 -8.48 -11.21 3.67
N GLU A 113 -9.61 -11.87 3.45
CA GLU A 113 -9.66 -13.06 2.59
C GLU A 113 -9.27 -12.73 1.14
N LEU A 114 -9.77 -11.61 0.61
CA LEU A 114 -9.44 -11.16 -0.74
C LEU A 114 -7.94 -10.97 -0.92
N MET A 115 -7.27 -10.34 0.06
CA MET A 115 -5.84 -10.10 -0.02
C MET A 115 -5.04 -11.39 0.15
N ASN A 116 -5.49 -12.32 0.97
CA ASN A 116 -4.83 -13.61 1.13
C ASN A 116 -4.93 -14.49 -0.11
N GLU A 117 -5.87 -14.24 -1.00
CA GLU A 117 -5.95 -14.94 -2.28
C GLU A 117 -4.71 -14.70 -3.14
N VAL A 118 -4.14 -13.50 -3.11
CA VAL A 118 -2.96 -13.13 -3.90
C VAL A 118 -1.66 -13.25 -3.11
N TRP A 119 -1.72 -13.14 -1.78
CA TRP A 119 -0.54 -13.22 -0.92
C TRP A 119 -0.87 -13.92 0.40
N PRO A 120 -0.93 -15.28 0.39
CA PRO A 120 -1.31 -16.05 1.59
C PRO A 120 -0.40 -15.82 2.80
N ASP A 121 0.79 -15.27 2.60
CA ASP A 121 1.75 -15.00 3.68
C ASP A 121 1.21 -13.98 4.70
N TYR A 122 0.16 -13.21 4.37
CA TYR A 122 -0.47 -12.31 5.33
C TYR A 122 -0.96 -13.04 6.57
N GLU A 123 -1.50 -14.24 6.41
CA GLU A 123 -1.93 -15.06 7.56
C GLU A 123 -0.74 -15.40 8.47
N GLY A 124 0.41 -15.71 7.88
CA GLY A 124 1.63 -15.98 8.62
C GLY A 124 2.12 -14.73 9.36
N TYR A 125 2.01 -13.56 8.74
CA TYR A 125 2.40 -12.30 9.38
C TYR A 125 1.50 -11.99 10.57
N ALA A 126 0.19 -12.25 10.46
CA ALA A 126 -0.76 -12.03 11.54
C ALA A 126 -0.43 -12.88 12.77
N LYS A 127 0.15 -14.07 12.58
CA LYS A 127 0.55 -14.96 13.66
C LYS A 127 1.82 -14.51 14.38
N LYS A 128 2.61 -13.62 13.77
CA LYS A 128 3.87 -13.14 14.35
C LYS A 128 3.69 -11.94 15.27
N THR A 129 2.53 -11.32 15.29
CA THR A 129 2.30 -10.10 16.06
C THR A 129 0.95 -10.17 16.77
N ASP A 130 0.86 -9.51 17.94
CA ASP A 130 -0.40 -9.40 18.68
C ASP A 130 -1.24 -8.23 18.20
N ARG A 131 -0.67 -7.31 17.40
CA ARG A 131 -1.46 -6.19 16.87
C ARG A 131 -2.39 -6.66 15.76
N GLU A 132 -3.52 -6.00 15.62
CA GLU A 132 -4.38 -6.19 14.47
C GLU A 132 -3.73 -5.53 13.24
N ILE A 133 -3.52 -6.30 12.18
CA ILE A 133 -2.93 -5.78 10.94
C ILE A 133 -4.02 -5.02 10.18
N PRO A 134 -3.83 -3.70 9.93
CA PRO A 134 -4.84 -2.93 9.22
C PRO A 134 -5.01 -3.38 7.77
N VAL A 135 -6.26 -3.42 7.33
CA VAL A 135 -6.64 -3.55 5.94
C VAL A 135 -7.14 -2.19 5.50
N VAL A 136 -6.47 -1.59 4.52
CA VAL A 136 -6.70 -0.20 4.13
C VAL A 136 -7.36 -0.14 2.76
N VAL A 137 -8.44 0.64 2.67
CA VAL A 137 -9.14 0.91 1.42
C VAL A 137 -8.73 2.28 0.93
N LEU A 138 -8.24 2.34 -0.30
CA LEU A 138 -7.82 3.57 -0.96
C LEU A 138 -8.89 3.96 -1.97
N GLU A 139 -9.62 5.02 -1.68
CA GLU A 139 -10.74 5.47 -2.51
C GLU A 139 -10.32 6.70 -3.31
N ARG A 140 -10.49 6.63 -4.64
CA ARG A 140 -10.12 7.74 -5.53
C ARG A 140 -10.90 8.99 -5.15
N VAL A 141 -10.19 10.10 -4.99
CA VAL A 141 -10.82 11.41 -4.81
C VAL A 141 -11.18 11.94 -6.18
N GLN A 142 -12.46 12.23 -6.37
CA GLN A 142 -12.93 12.80 -7.62
C GLN A 142 -12.77 14.31 -7.60
N ALA A 143 -12.22 14.83 -8.69
CA ALA A 143 -12.05 16.27 -8.84
C ALA A 143 -13.40 16.95 -9.15
#